data_d9bec21a74c647a8e9aa48554f890283
#
_entry.id   d9bec21a74c647a8e9aa48554f890283
#
_cell.length_a   1.000
_cell.length_b   1.000
_cell.length_c   1.000
_cell.angle_alpha   90.00
_cell.angle_beta   90.00
_cell.angle_gamma   90.00
#
_symmetry.space_group_name_H-M   'P 1'
#
loop_
_entity.id
_entity.type
_entity.pdbx_description
1 polymer ?
#
loop_
_entity_poly.entity_id
_entity_poly.type
_entity_poly.pdbx_seq_one_letter_code
_entity_poly.pdbx_strand_id
1 'polypeptide(L)'
;KKARQGVKIRAMFDAFGNLSNNKPLRAKHIKLLLQHDIEIVQFDPMRFPYINHALSRDHQKIVVIDGKVGYTGGMNIANYYINGLPEIGAWRDMHVRIEGDAVNDLQRIFLYMWNSETKQNIGGDEFFPLSQPGVKTNGNKQVAIVNRIPKKQPKLLRHTYIEAINAAKRKIQLINPYFTPTHSVVKALEDALARGVRVEIMIPGKSDIPFTPDAAFYAANQLRKKGAFIYIYNGGFHHSKIMMIDERFCTVGSMNLNSRS
;
A
#
# COMPACT_ATOMS: atom_id res chain seq x y z
N LYS A 1 15.08 17.83 11.26
CA LYS A 1 15.91 18.71 10.42
C LYS A 1 15.04 19.66 9.59
N LYS A 2 14.11 19.14 8.76
CA LYS A 2 13.26 19.96 7.88
C LYS A 2 12.29 20.88 8.65
N ALA A 3 11.68 20.41 9.75
CA ALA A 3 10.83 21.23 10.60
C ALA A 3 11.59 22.48 11.10
N ARG A 4 12.84 22.31 11.56
CA ARG A 4 13.71 23.44 11.99
C ARG A 4 14.05 24.43 10.85
N GLN A 5 13.72 24.09 9.61
CA GLN A 5 13.88 24.96 8.43
C GLN A 5 12.54 25.58 8.01
N GLY A 6 11.51 25.53 8.87
CA GLY A 6 10.19 26.11 8.62
C GLY A 6 9.23 25.22 7.83
N VAL A 7 9.60 23.96 7.51
CA VAL A 7 8.68 23.04 6.82
C VAL A 7 7.61 22.57 7.80
N LYS A 8 6.35 22.80 7.50
CA LYS A 8 5.20 22.26 8.26
C LYS A 8 5.07 20.77 7.97
N ILE A 9 5.14 19.95 9.02
CA ILE A 9 5.09 18.48 8.88
C ILE A 9 3.90 17.95 9.66
N ARG A 10 3.05 17.19 8.98
CA ARG A 10 1.95 16.42 9.56
C ARG A 10 2.18 14.94 9.30
N ALA A 11 2.14 14.13 10.34
CA ALA A 11 2.37 12.70 10.25
C ALA A 11 1.25 11.93 10.95
N MET A 12 0.81 10.84 10.35
CA MET A 12 -0.14 9.90 10.94
C MET A 12 0.45 8.50 10.92
N PHE A 13 0.23 7.73 11.97
CA PHE A 13 0.65 6.33 12.03
C PHE A 13 -0.44 5.45 12.64
N ASP A 14 -0.54 4.22 12.17
CA ASP A 14 -1.49 3.24 12.67
C ASP A 14 -1.11 2.74 14.06
N ALA A 15 -2.06 2.74 15.01
CA ALA A 15 -1.84 2.34 16.39
C ALA A 15 -1.40 0.87 16.51
N PHE A 16 -2.10 -0.03 15.83
CA PHE A 16 -1.81 -1.47 15.89
C PHE A 16 -0.51 -1.80 15.14
N GLY A 17 -0.32 -1.22 13.95
CA GLY A 17 0.92 -1.37 13.18
C GLY A 17 2.15 -0.89 13.95
N ASN A 18 1.99 0.16 14.77
CA ASN A 18 3.06 0.62 15.64
C ASN A 18 3.38 -0.39 16.76
N LEU A 19 2.37 -0.99 17.39
CA LEU A 19 2.58 -1.97 18.47
C LEU A 19 3.25 -3.26 17.97
N SER A 20 2.96 -3.67 16.75
CA SER A 20 3.57 -4.86 16.15
C SER A 20 5.00 -4.64 15.64
N ASN A 21 5.53 -3.44 15.72
CA ASN A 21 6.88 -3.11 15.26
C ASN A 21 7.92 -3.44 16.35
N ASN A 22 9.08 -3.98 15.93
CA ASN A 22 10.21 -4.27 16.82
C ASN A 22 10.73 -3.04 17.58
N LYS A 23 10.58 -1.84 17.02
CA LYS A 23 10.94 -0.55 17.63
C LYS A 23 9.78 0.44 17.52
N PRO A 24 8.72 0.28 18.33
CA PRO A 24 7.54 1.14 18.25
C PRO A 24 7.84 2.59 18.65
N LEU A 25 7.11 3.52 18.06
CA LEU A 25 7.06 4.90 18.53
C LEU A 25 6.42 4.92 19.92
N ARG A 26 7.20 5.31 20.93
CA ARG A 26 6.75 5.46 22.31
C ARG A 26 6.40 6.91 22.61
N ALA A 27 5.69 7.18 23.68
CA ALA A 27 5.29 8.52 24.11
C ALA A 27 6.48 9.54 24.12
N LYS A 28 7.67 9.11 24.56
CA LYS A 28 8.87 9.95 24.52
C LYS A 28 9.28 10.40 23.11
N HIS A 29 9.09 9.54 22.10
CA HIS A 29 9.41 9.87 20.71
C HIS A 29 8.36 10.83 20.14
N ILE A 30 7.08 10.60 20.45
CA ILE A 30 5.98 11.49 20.05
C ILE A 30 6.20 12.88 20.67
N LYS A 31 6.51 12.94 21.97
CA LYS A 31 6.82 14.21 22.66
C LYS A 31 7.98 14.95 22.00
N LEU A 32 9.04 14.23 21.63
CA LEU A 32 10.19 14.83 20.93
C LEU A 32 9.80 15.41 19.56
N LEU A 33 8.95 14.72 18.79
CA LEU A 33 8.47 15.21 17.51
C LEU A 33 7.62 16.48 17.67
N LEU A 34 6.70 16.49 18.63
CA LEU A 34 5.88 17.65 18.96
C LEU A 34 6.72 18.87 19.40
N GLN A 35 7.80 18.64 20.18
CA GLN A 35 8.75 19.69 20.57
C GLN A 35 9.52 20.31 19.39
N HIS A 36 9.48 19.67 18.23
CA HIS A 36 10.10 20.13 17.00
C HIS A 36 9.08 20.57 15.95
N ASP A 37 7.87 20.97 16.39
CA ASP A 37 6.78 21.46 15.52
C ASP A 37 6.34 20.45 14.45
N ILE A 38 6.48 19.15 14.75
CA ILE A 38 5.95 18.08 13.92
C ILE A 38 4.62 17.64 14.52
N GLU A 39 3.54 17.94 13.81
CA GLU A 39 2.21 17.44 14.19
C GLU A 39 2.14 15.93 13.90
N ILE A 40 1.95 15.13 14.94
CA ILE A 40 1.88 13.67 14.81
C ILE A 40 0.64 13.11 15.50
N VAL A 41 -0.09 12.25 14.79
CA VAL A 41 -1.37 11.69 15.24
C VAL A 41 -1.36 10.18 15.10
N GLN A 42 -1.94 9.52 16.08
CA GLN A 42 -2.14 8.09 16.06
C GLN A 42 -3.53 7.77 15.48
N PHE A 43 -3.57 7.02 14.38
CA PHE A 43 -4.81 6.57 13.78
C PHE A 43 -5.44 5.44 14.59
N ASP A 44 -6.71 5.57 14.90
CA ASP A 44 -7.58 4.61 15.59
C ASP A 44 -6.88 3.97 16.83
N PRO A 45 -6.56 4.77 17.87
CA PRO A 45 -5.91 4.27 19.06
C PRO A 45 -6.76 3.20 19.73
N MET A 46 -6.14 2.07 20.06
CA MET A 46 -6.84 0.97 20.73
C MET A 46 -7.24 1.38 22.14
N ARG A 47 -8.52 1.36 22.43
CA ARG A 47 -9.10 1.67 23.76
C ARG A 47 -9.81 0.43 24.29
N PHE A 48 -9.41 -0.02 25.49
CA PHE A 48 -10.14 -1.10 26.18
C PHE A 48 -11.57 -0.63 26.49
N PRO A 49 -12.63 -1.44 26.33
CA PRO A 49 -12.65 -2.86 25.89
C PRO A 49 -12.85 -3.07 24.38
N TYR A 50 -12.70 -2.05 23.56
CA TYR A 50 -13.07 -2.07 22.14
C TYR A 50 -12.01 -2.75 21.25
N ILE A 51 -11.84 -4.07 21.41
CA ILE A 51 -10.94 -4.90 20.57
C ILE A 51 -11.44 -4.98 19.13
N ASN A 52 -12.69 -4.65 18.85
CA ASN A 52 -13.32 -4.73 17.53
C ASN A 52 -12.66 -3.88 16.45
N HIS A 53 -11.84 -2.92 16.82
CA HIS A 53 -11.10 -2.04 15.91
C HIS A 53 -9.78 -2.66 15.41
N ALA A 54 -9.34 -3.80 15.95
CA ALA A 54 -8.08 -4.44 15.57
C ALA A 54 -8.03 -4.91 14.11
N LEU A 55 -9.18 -5.14 13.48
CA LEU A 55 -9.27 -5.64 12.09
C LEU A 55 -9.38 -4.54 11.02
N SER A 56 -9.77 -3.32 11.40
CA SER A 56 -9.98 -2.21 10.46
C SER A 56 -8.85 -1.19 10.56
N ARG A 57 -7.66 -1.58 10.10
CA ARG A 57 -6.43 -0.80 10.22
C ARG A 57 -6.12 -0.01 8.95
N ASP A 58 -5.43 1.11 9.13
CA ASP A 58 -4.87 1.85 8.00
C ASP A 58 -3.55 1.23 7.55
N HIS A 59 -3.54 0.75 6.32
CA HIS A 59 -2.34 0.16 5.71
C HIS A 59 -1.79 1.02 4.57
N GLN A 60 -2.28 2.24 4.43
CA GLN A 60 -1.84 3.17 3.39
C GLN A 60 -0.43 3.71 3.71
N LYS A 61 0.33 3.97 2.69
CA LYS A 61 1.62 4.63 2.76
C LYS A 61 1.57 5.79 1.78
N ILE A 62 1.30 6.97 2.32
CA ILE A 62 1.13 8.19 1.53
C ILE A 62 2.07 9.24 2.07
N VAL A 63 2.85 9.85 1.19
CA VAL A 63 3.60 11.07 1.47
C VAL A 63 3.26 12.08 0.40
N VAL A 64 2.86 13.28 0.80
CA VAL A 64 2.67 14.42 -0.12
C VAL A 64 3.59 15.54 0.29
N ILE A 65 4.30 16.11 -0.65
CA ILE A 65 5.25 17.20 -0.43
C ILE A 65 4.76 18.41 -1.23
N ASP A 66 4.46 19.48 -0.51
CA ASP A 66 4.03 20.79 -1.04
C ASP A 66 2.83 20.69 -2.01
N GLY A 67 2.00 19.65 -1.91
CA GLY A 67 0.90 19.39 -2.84
C GLY A 67 1.32 19.12 -4.29
N LYS A 68 2.62 18.93 -4.56
CA LYS A 68 3.20 18.81 -5.90
C LYS A 68 3.78 17.45 -6.20
N VAL A 69 4.30 16.77 -5.18
CA VAL A 69 4.92 15.46 -5.31
C VAL A 69 4.26 14.50 -4.33
N GLY A 70 3.81 13.37 -4.83
CA GLY A 70 3.22 12.29 -4.05
C GLY A 70 4.09 11.04 -4.08
N TYR A 71 4.07 10.28 -2.98
CA TYR A 71 4.65 8.94 -2.91
C TYR A 71 3.64 7.98 -2.32
N THR A 72 3.55 6.79 -2.91
CA THR A 72 2.76 5.67 -2.37
C THR A 72 3.33 4.33 -2.80
N GLY A 73 2.94 3.26 -2.11
CA GLY A 73 3.42 1.91 -2.40
C GLY A 73 3.43 1.01 -1.18
N GLY A 74 4.32 0.01 -1.17
CA GLY A 74 4.39 -0.98 -0.10
C GLY A 74 5.29 -0.61 1.08
N MET A 75 6.25 0.31 0.89
CA MET A 75 7.29 0.62 1.89
C MET A 75 6.74 1.31 3.14
N ASN A 76 7.13 0.82 4.31
CA ASN A 76 6.99 1.53 5.58
C ASN A 76 8.26 2.34 5.89
N ILE A 77 8.18 3.27 6.83
CA ILE A 77 9.35 3.97 7.37
C ILE A 77 10.00 3.09 8.44
N ALA A 78 10.91 2.21 8.01
CA ALA A 78 11.62 1.30 8.91
C ALA A 78 13.00 0.94 8.35
N ASN A 79 13.97 0.72 9.24
CA ASN A 79 15.37 0.48 8.88
C ASN A 79 15.57 -0.82 8.08
N TYR A 80 14.72 -1.82 8.27
CA TYR A 80 14.85 -3.09 7.56
C TYR A 80 14.58 -2.97 6.04
N TYR A 81 13.93 -1.92 5.58
CA TYR A 81 13.83 -1.62 4.14
C TYR A 81 15.18 -1.24 3.51
N ILE A 82 16.14 -0.79 4.34
CA ILE A 82 17.49 -0.42 3.89
C ILE A 82 18.47 -1.55 4.18
N ASN A 83 18.44 -2.08 5.40
CA ASN A 83 19.45 -2.99 5.92
C ASN A 83 19.06 -4.47 5.83
N GLY A 84 17.78 -4.77 5.48
CA GLY A 84 17.25 -6.12 5.62
C GLY A 84 17.06 -6.54 7.08
N LEU A 85 16.81 -7.83 7.27
CA LEU A 85 16.75 -8.50 8.58
C LEU A 85 17.71 -9.70 8.56
N PRO A 86 18.45 -9.99 9.67
CA PRO A 86 19.42 -11.08 9.70
C PRO A 86 18.83 -12.44 9.30
N GLU A 87 17.63 -12.75 9.76
CA GLU A 87 16.97 -14.05 9.55
C GLU A 87 16.36 -14.20 8.15
N ILE A 88 16.05 -13.07 7.49
CA ILE A 88 15.31 -13.04 6.22
C ILE A 88 16.23 -12.64 5.06
N GLY A 89 17.20 -11.76 5.33
CA GLY A 89 18.06 -11.16 4.31
C GLY A 89 17.54 -9.81 3.82
N ALA A 90 17.81 -9.50 2.56
CA ALA A 90 17.39 -8.24 1.95
C ALA A 90 15.86 -8.10 1.92
N TRP A 91 15.39 -6.88 2.18
CA TRP A 91 13.97 -6.53 2.10
C TRP A 91 13.72 -5.69 0.87
N ARG A 92 12.96 -6.21 -0.08
CA ARG A 92 12.64 -5.53 -1.33
C ARG A 92 11.19 -5.13 -1.37
N ASP A 93 10.92 -3.88 -1.71
CA ASP A 93 9.57 -3.37 -1.94
C ASP A 93 9.52 -2.40 -3.11
N MET A 94 8.31 -2.01 -3.51
CA MET A 94 8.08 -1.03 -4.57
C MET A 94 7.31 0.17 -4.02
N HIS A 95 7.80 1.36 -4.38
CA HIS A 95 7.18 2.63 -4.08
C HIS A 95 7.25 3.51 -5.31
N VAL A 96 6.20 4.26 -5.59
CA VAL A 96 6.15 5.16 -6.75
C VAL A 96 6.21 6.61 -6.29
N ARG A 97 6.93 7.41 -7.05
CA ARG A 97 6.89 8.87 -7.00
C ARG A 97 5.96 9.34 -8.11
N ILE A 98 5.04 10.22 -7.78
CA ILE A 98 4.00 10.75 -8.67
C ILE A 98 4.13 12.27 -8.69
N GLU A 99 4.04 12.84 -9.87
CA GLU A 99 3.85 14.27 -10.11
C GLU A 99 2.63 14.48 -11.01
N GLY A 100 2.01 15.64 -10.97
CA GLY A 100 0.80 15.95 -11.72
C GLY A 100 -0.48 15.75 -10.92
N ASP A 101 -1.61 15.77 -11.58
CA ASP A 101 -2.95 15.90 -10.97
C ASP A 101 -3.30 14.77 -9.99
N ALA A 102 -2.78 13.57 -10.19
CA ALA A 102 -3.01 12.44 -9.28
C ALA A 102 -2.46 12.68 -7.85
N VAL A 103 -1.55 13.65 -7.67
CA VAL A 103 -1.08 14.06 -6.34
C VAL A 103 -2.22 14.65 -5.51
N ASN A 104 -3.16 15.33 -6.16
CA ASN A 104 -4.35 15.90 -5.49
C ASN A 104 -5.20 14.80 -4.84
N ASP A 105 -5.28 13.62 -5.42
CA ASP A 105 -6.04 12.52 -4.84
C ASP A 105 -5.34 11.97 -3.59
N LEU A 106 -4.02 11.83 -3.60
CA LEU A 106 -3.25 11.46 -2.41
C LEU A 106 -3.41 12.52 -1.30
N GLN A 107 -3.39 13.80 -1.67
CA GLN A 107 -3.60 14.92 -0.75
C GLN A 107 -5.00 14.88 -0.13
N ARG A 108 -6.05 14.66 -0.93
CA ARG A 108 -7.44 14.52 -0.44
C ARG A 108 -7.57 13.36 0.55
N ILE A 109 -6.95 12.21 0.25
CA ILE A 109 -6.97 11.04 1.14
C ILE A 109 -6.31 11.39 2.47
N PHE A 110 -5.12 12.00 2.44
CA PHE A 110 -4.42 12.40 3.66
C PHE A 110 -5.24 13.39 4.50
N LEU A 111 -5.74 14.46 3.89
CA LEU A 111 -6.54 15.48 4.59
C LEU A 111 -7.83 14.88 5.18
N TYR A 112 -8.51 14.00 4.45
CA TYR A 112 -9.69 13.32 4.95
C TYR A 112 -9.39 12.49 6.21
N MET A 113 -8.33 11.69 6.17
CA MET A 113 -7.92 10.86 7.31
C MET A 113 -7.48 11.73 8.49
N TRP A 114 -6.67 12.76 8.23
CA TRP A 114 -6.20 13.71 9.23
C TRP A 114 -7.35 14.41 9.95
N ASN A 115 -8.25 15.02 9.20
CA ASN A 115 -9.41 15.74 9.74
C ASN A 115 -10.35 14.81 10.51
N SER A 116 -10.51 13.57 10.04
CA SER A 116 -11.33 12.56 10.74
C SER A 116 -10.78 12.23 12.12
N GLU A 117 -9.46 12.08 12.28
CA GLU A 117 -8.82 11.71 13.54
C GLU A 117 -8.63 12.91 14.48
N THR A 118 -8.24 14.07 13.95
CA THR A 118 -7.94 15.25 14.76
C THR A 118 -9.16 16.10 15.09
N LYS A 119 -10.26 15.93 14.36
CA LYS A 119 -11.43 16.83 14.37
C LYS A 119 -11.10 18.26 13.94
N GLN A 120 -9.94 18.45 13.33
CA GLN A 120 -9.59 19.69 12.64
C GLN A 120 -10.34 19.77 11.31
N ASN A 121 -10.37 20.94 10.72
CA ASN A 121 -10.89 21.16 9.36
C ASN A 121 -9.83 21.87 8.53
N ILE A 122 -8.66 21.22 8.41
CA ILE A 122 -7.59 21.75 7.56
C ILE A 122 -7.88 21.43 6.09
N GLY A 123 -7.67 22.41 5.24
CA GLY A 123 -7.91 22.35 3.81
C GLY A 123 -7.76 23.73 3.22
N GLY A 124 -8.03 23.85 1.94
CA GLY A 124 -7.91 25.10 1.20
C GLY A 124 -6.98 24.96 -0.01
N ASP A 125 -6.94 25.99 -0.82
CA ASP A 125 -6.22 26.00 -2.10
C ASP A 125 -4.71 25.80 -1.95
N GLU A 126 -4.14 26.18 -0.80
CA GLU A 126 -2.73 25.98 -0.51
C GLU A 126 -2.29 24.51 -0.47
N PHE A 127 -3.22 23.59 -0.24
CA PHE A 127 -2.95 22.15 -0.28
C PHE A 127 -3.03 21.58 -1.72
N PHE A 128 -3.55 22.34 -2.67
CA PHE A 128 -3.80 21.89 -4.04
C PHE A 128 -3.20 22.85 -5.08
N PRO A 129 -1.90 23.15 -5.02
CA PRO A 129 -1.28 24.12 -5.93
C PRO A 129 -1.34 23.70 -7.40
N LEU A 130 -1.47 22.39 -7.69
CA LEU A 130 -1.60 21.88 -9.05
C LEU A 130 -3.00 22.07 -9.64
N SER A 131 -4.00 22.37 -8.82
CA SER A 131 -5.37 22.68 -9.25
C SER A 131 -5.59 24.16 -9.55
N GLN A 132 -4.58 25.01 -9.36
CA GLN A 132 -4.71 26.45 -9.58
C GLN A 132 -4.78 26.78 -11.08
N PRO A 133 -5.54 27.81 -11.48
CA PRO A 133 -5.63 28.23 -12.88
C PRO A 133 -4.24 28.53 -13.47
N GLY A 134 -4.00 28.03 -14.68
CA GLY A 134 -2.75 28.27 -15.41
C GLY A 134 -1.59 27.32 -15.06
N VAL A 135 -1.72 26.49 -14.05
CA VAL A 135 -0.71 25.45 -13.75
C VAL A 135 -0.81 24.32 -14.76
N LYS A 136 0.29 24.09 -15.49
CA LYS A 136 0.41 22.95 -16.40
C LYS A 136 1.18 21.84 -15.72
N THR A 137 0.62 20.63 -15.75
CA THR A 137 1.32 19.42 -15.32
C THR A 137 1.88 18.69 -16.55
N ASN A 138 3.15 18.29 -16.45
CA ASN A 138 3.80 17.56 -17.53
C ASN A 138 3.73 16.06 -17.20
N GLY A 139 3.22 15.29 -18.17
CA GLY A 139 3.16 13.84 -18.02
C GLY A 139 2.40 13.20 -19.18
N ASN A 140 2.72 11.95 -19.44
CA ASN A 140 2.10 11.16 -20.52
C ASN A 140 1.50 9.84 -20.00
N LYS A 141 1.36 9.70 -18.70
CA LYS A 141 0.81 8.49 -18.06
C LYS A 141 -0.52 8.81 -17.41
N GLN A 142 -1.52 8.00 -17.69
CA GLN A 142 -2.77 8.04 -16.94
C GLN A 142 -2.57 7.32 -15.60
N VAL A 143 -2.91 8.00 -14.51
CA VAL A 143 -2.79 7.48 -13.15
C VAL A 143 -4.14 7.60 -12.46
N ALA A 144 -4.59 6.53 -11.82
CA ALA A 144 -5.75 6.53 -10.95
C ALA A 144 -5.35 6.10 -9.54
N ILE A 145 -5.76 6.85 -8.54
CA ILE A 145 -5.58 6.50 -7.14
C ILE A 145 -6.82 5.76 -6.64
N VAL A 146 -6.70 4.45 -6.49
CA VAL A 146 -7.78 3.62 -5.93
C VAL A 146 -7.54 3.44 -4.46
N ASN A 147 -8.43 3.96 -3.64
CA ASN A 147 -8.31 3.95 -2.18
C ASN A 147 -9.45 3.18 -1.53
N ARG A 148 -9.18 2.67 -0.32
CA ARG A 148 -10.19 2.13 0.58
C ARG A 148 -10.03 2.75 1.96
N ILE A 149 -11.06 3.44 2.41
CA ILE A 149 -11.14 3.94 3.79
C ILE A 149 -11.72 2.83 4.65
N PRO A 150 -11.00 2.38 5.70
CA PRO A 150 -11.49 1.35 6.61
C PRO A 150 -12.90 1.68 7.13
N LYS A 151 -13.78 0.69 7.20
CA LYS A 151 -15.18 0.77 7.68
C LYS A 151 -16.17 1.58 6.84
N LYS A 152 -15.72 2.36 5.83
CA LYS A 152 -16.61 3.30 5.14
C LYS A 152 -16.85 2.99 3.67
N GLN A 153 -16.04 2.15 3.06
CA GLN A 153 -16.12 1.91 1.61
C GLN A 153 -16.23 0.43 1.25
N PRO A 154 -16.91 0.11 0.14
CA PRO A 154 -16.96 -1.24 -0.39
C PRO A 154 -15.57 -1.75 -0.77
N LYS A 155 -15.48 -3.02 -1.13
CA LYS A 155 -14.24 -3.70 -1.52
C LYS A 155 -13.76 -3.25 -2.92
N LEU A 156 -13.63 -1.96 -3.12
CA LEU A 156 -13.30 -1.33 -4.41
C LEU A 156 -11.97 -1.84 -4.99
N LEU A 157 -10.93 -1.95 -4.15
CA LEU A 157 -9.63 -2.46 -4.58
C LEU A 157 -9.72 -3.88 -5.16
N ARG A 158 -10.45 -4.77 -4.49
CA ARG A 158 -10.66 -6.13 -4.98
C ARG A 158 -11.41 -6.14 -6.32
N HIS A 159 -12.44 -5.33 -6.43
CA HIS A 159 -13.20 -5.18 -7.67
C HIS A 159 -12.31 -4.69 -8.82
N THR A 160 -11.51 -3.65 -8.58
CA THR A 160 -10.53 -3.15 -9.56
C THR A 160 -9.55 -4.24 -10.03
N TYR A 161 -9.06 -5.08 -9.11
CA TYR A 161 -8.19 -6.20 -9.49
C TYR A 161 -8.91 -7.23 -10.36
N ILE A 162 -10.14 -7.61 -10.01
CA ILE A 162 -10.93 -8.56 -10.78
C ILE A 162 -11.22 -8.02 -12.18
N GLU A 163 -11.64 -6.77 -12.30
CA GLU A 163 -11.91 -6.13 -13.60
C GLU A 163 -10.63 -6.10 -14.47
N ALA A 164 -9.51 -5.72 -13.89
CA ALA A 164 -8.24 -5.69 -14.62
C ALA A 164 -7.82 -7.11 -15.09
N ILE A 165 -7.97 -8.14 -14.25
CA ILE A 165 -7.69 -9.54 -14.59
C ILE A 165 -8.63 -10.01 -15.72
N ASN A 166 -9.91 -9.66 -15.65
CA ASN A 166 -10.90 -10.01 -16.66
C ASN A 166 -10.62 -9.35 -18.02
N ALA A 167 -10.06 -8.14 -18.00
CA ALA A 167 -9.70 -7.40 -19.22
C ALA A 167 -8.42 -7.91 -19.89
N ALA A 168 -7.61 -8.70 -19.20
CA ALA A 168 -6.34 -9.23 -19.72
C ALA A 168 -6.52 -10.05 -21.00
N LYS A 169 -5.62 -9.82 -21.98
CA LYS A 169 -5.65 -10.50 -23.29
C LYS A 169 -4.45 -11.42 -23.52
N ARG A 170 -3.29 -11.10 -22.95
CA ARG A 170 -2.04 -11.82 -23.22
C ARG A 170 -1.35 -12.31 -21.97
N LYS A 171 -1.13 -11.42 -20.99
CA LYS A 171 -0.26 -11.72 -19.86
C LYS A 171 -0.68 -10.98 -18.59
N ILE A 172 -0.68 -11.71 -17.48
CA ILE A 172 -0.82 -11.19 -16.13
C ILE A 172 0.44 -11.56 -15.35
N GLN A 173 1.06 -10.59 -14.70
CA GLN A 173 2.19 -10.78 -13.80
C GLN A 173 1.83 -10.22 -12.42
N LEU A 174 1.93 -11.05 -11.40
CA LEU A 174 1.59 -10.73 -10.02
C LEU A 174 2.80 -10.91 -9.11
N ILE A 175 3.05 -9.94 -8.25
CA ILE A 175 3.97 -10.04 -7.11
C ILE A 175 3.20 -9.68 -5.86
N ASN A 176 3.14 -10.59 -4.90
CA ASN A 176 2.47 -10.33 -3.64
C ASN A 176 3.10 -11.13 -2.49
N PRO A 177 3.44 -10.49 -1.34
CA PRO A 177 4.14 -11.15 -0.24
C PRO A 177 3.27 -12.15 0.53
N TYR A 178 1.96 -11.89 0.58
CA TYR A 178 1.00 -12.71 1.33
C TYR A 178 -0.12 -13.14 0.40
N PHE A 179 0.24 -14.02 -0.55
CA PHE A 179 -0.64 -14.45 -1.62
C PHE A 179 -1.63 -15.51 -1.12
N THR A 180 -2.72 -15.05 -0.51
CA THR A 180 -3.85 -15.88 -0.11
C THR A 180 -5.15 -15.28 -0.65
N PRO A 181 -5.31 -15.25 -1.99
CA PRO A 181 -6.39 -14.52 -2.65
C PRO A 181 -7.76 -15.08 -2.29
N THR A 182 -8.77 -14.23 -2.35
CA THR A 182 -10.16 -14.66 -2.17
C THR A 182 -10.62 -15.50 -3.33
N HIS A 183 -11.67 -16.30 -3.12
CA HIS A 183 -12.24 -17.16 -4.17
C HIS A 183 -12.56 -16.39 -5.46
N SER A 184 -13.08 -15.15 -5.36
CA SER A 184 -13.39 -14.33 -6.54
C SER A 184 -12.15 -13.94 -7.35
N VAL A 185 -11.03 -13.66 -6.69
CA VAL A 185 -9.76 -13.36 -7.38
C VAL A 185 -9.16 -14.64 -8.00
N VAL A 186 -9.22 -15.78 -7.28
CA VAL A 186 -8.79 -17.08 -7.80
C VAL A 186 -9.58 -17.41 -9.06
N LYS A 187 -10.92 -17.31 -9.00
CA LYS A 187 -11.80 -17.57 -10.14
C LYS A 187 -11.46 -16.69 -11.35
N ALA A 188 -11.23 -15.39 -11.15
CA ALA A 188 -10.84 -14.49 -12.23
C ALA A 188 -9.51 -14.90 -12.89
N LEU A 189 -8.52 -15.36 -12.09
CA LEU A 189 -7.24 -15.86 -12.61
C LEU A 189 -7.41 -17.18 -13.35
N GLU A 190 -8.26 -18.11 -12.85
CA GLU A 190 -8.58 -19.36 -13.56
C GLU A 190 -9.28 -19.08 -14.88
N ASP A 191 -10.23 -18.15 -14.92
CA ASP A 191 -10.91 -17.74 -16.15
C ASP A 191 -9.95 -17.08 -17.15
N ALA A 192 -8.96 -16.32 -16.66
CA ALA A 192 -7.89 -15.77 -17.50
C ALA A 192 -7.05 -16.90 -18.14
N LEU A 193 -6.64 -17.89 -17.33
CA LEU A 193 -5.93 -19.08 -17.83
C LEU A 193 -6.76 -19.84 -18.88
N ALA A 194 -8.05 -20.04 -18.63
CA ALA A 194 -8.95 -20.69 -19.58
C ALA A 194 -9.11 -19.94 -20.91
N ARG A 195 -8.96 -18.60 -20.89
CA ARG A 195 -8.89 -17.77 -22.10
C ARG A 195 -7.54 -17.81 -22.83
N GLY A 196 -6.56 -18.55 -22.31
CA GLY A 196 -5.19 -18.62 -22.88
C GLY A 196 -4.28 -17.47 -22.42
N VAL A 197 -4.67 -16.69 -21.43
CA VAL A 197 -3.82 -15.63 -20.86
C VAL A 197 -2.70 -16.26 -20.05
N ARG A 198 -1.45 -15.86 -20.30
CA ARG A 198 -0.30 -16.28 -19.53
C ARG A 198 -0.32 -15.63 -18.13
N VAL A 199 -0.46 -16.43 -17.10
CA VAL A 199 -0.47 -15.95 -15.70
C VAL A 199 0.85 -16.34 -15.03
N GLU A 200 1.58 -15.33 -14.55
CA GLU A 200 2.85 -15.46 -13.82
C GLU A 200 2.69 -14.87 -12.42
N ILE A 201 3.02 -15.65 -11.40
CA ILE A 201 2.89 -15.25 -10.00
C ILE A 201 4.23 -15.43 -9.30
N MET A 202 4.75 -14.37 -8.69
CA MET A 202 5.93 -14.42 -7.86
C MET A 202 5.53 -14.26 -6.39
N ILE A 203 5.95 -15.21 -5.57
CA ILE A 203 5.80 -15.20 -4.12
C ILE A 203 7.16 -15.29 -3.44
N PRO A 204 7.34 -14.76 -2.22
CA PRO A 204 8.60 -14.90 -1.51
C PRO A 204 8.77 -16.30 -0.93
N GLY A 205 10.01 -16.80 -0.95
CA GLY A 205 10.39 -18.06 -0.28
C GLY A 205 10.57 -17.91 1.23
N LYS A 206 10.78 -16.68 1.71
CA LYS A 206 10.88 -16.32 3.13
C LYS A 206 9.91 -15.19 3.46
N SER A 207 9.45 -15.09 4.70
CA SER A 207 8.55 -14.03 5.16
C SER A 207 8.86 -13.64 6.61
N ASP A 208 8.45 -12.43 6.96
CA ASP A 208 8.46 -11.89 8.33
C ASP A 208 7.36 -12.50 9.22
N ILE A 209 6.36 -13.13 8.61
CA ILE A 209 5.27 -13.80 9.32
C ILE A 209 5.39 -15.31 9.09
N PRO A 210 5.63 -16.12 10.13
CA PRO A 210 5.65 -17.58 10.03
C PRO A 210 4.40 -18.14 9.34
N PHE A 211 4.52 -19.25 8.65
CA PHE A 211 3.44 -19.97 7.92
C PHE A 211 2.84 -19.24 6.72
N THR A 212 3.14 -17.94 6.51
CA THR A 212 2.62 -17.23 5.33
C THR A 212 3.23 -17.70 4.01
N PRO A 213 4.52 -18.10 3.93
CA PRO A 213 5.06 -18.73 2.73
C PRO A 213 4.34 -20.01 2.34
N ASP A 214 4.05 -20.87 3.31
CA ASP A 214 3.36 -22.16 3.06
C ASP A 214 1.93 -21.93 2.55
N ALA A 215 1.20 -20.99 3.18
CA ALA A 215 -0.14 -20.61 2.74
C ALA A 215 -0.14 -20.00 1.32
N ALA A 216 0.84 -19.14 1.03
CA ALA A 216 1.01 -18.54 -0.28
C ALA A 216 1.37 -19.60 -1.34
N PHE A 217 2.27 -20.51 -1.00
CA PHE A 217 2.66 -21.63 -1.87
C PHE A 217 1.49 -22.55 -2.15
N TYR A 218 0.70 -22.89 -1.13
CA TYR A 218 -0.51 -23.70 -1.31
C TYR A 218 -1.48 -23.05 -2.30
N ALA A 219 -1.82 -21.77 -2.10
CA ALA A 219 -2.71 -21.04 -2.97
C ALA A 219 -2.16 -20.92 -4.41
N ALA A 220 -0.89 -20.58 -4.55
CA ALA A 220 -0.24 -20.49 -5.86
C ALA A 220 -0.18 -21.83 -6.58
N ASN A 221 0.04 -22.95 -5.85
CA ASN A 221 0.10 -24.27 -6.42
C ASN A 221 -1.25 -24.76 -7.01
N GLN A 222 -2.38 -24.30 -6.46
CA GLN A 222 -3.69 -24.57 -7.08
C GLN A 222 -3.77 -23.92 -8.48
N LEU A 223 -3.33 -22.68 -8.63
CA LEU A 223 -3.26 -21.99 -9.92
C LEU A 223 -2.22 -22.62 -10.86
N ARG A 224 -1.08 -23.10 -10.33
CA ARG A 224 -0.08 -23.84 -11.10
C ARG A 224 -0.66 -25.09 -11.76
N LYS A 225 -1.49 -25.85 -11.03
CA LYS A 225 -2.22 -27.01 -11.58
C LYS A 225 -3.17 -26.65 -12.72
N LYS A 226 -3.56 -25.38 -12.82
CA LYS A 226 -4.40 -24.82 -13.89
C LYS A 226 -3.59 -24.17 -15.01
N GLY A 227 -2.25 -24.22 -14.94
CA GLY A 227 -1.36 -23.70 -15.98
C GLY A 227 -0.66 -22.38 -15.65
N ALA A 228 -0.80 -21.81 -14.45
CA ALA A 228 -0.05 -20.65 -14.06
C ALA A 228 1.43 -20.97 -13.82
N PHE A 229 2.30 -20.00 -14.11
CA PHE A 229 3.75 -20.05 -13.82
C PHE A 229 3.99 -19.46 -12.44
N ILE A 230 4.59 -20.24 -11.54
CA ILE A 230 4.88 -19.81 -10.18
C ILE A 230 6.38 -19.65 -10.01
N TYR A 231 6.78 -18.47 -9.54
CA TYR A 231 8.15 -18.12 -9.24
C TYR A 231 8.32 -17.90 -7.73
N ILE A 232 9.38 -18.46 -7.16
CA ILE A 232 9.74 -18.26 -5.76
C ILE A 232 10.94 -17.34 -5.70
N TYR A 233 10.77 -16.20 -5.02
CA TYR A 233 11.84 -15.24 -4.81
C TYR A 233 12.72 -15.66 -3.63
N ASN A 234 13.99 -15.98 -3.89
CA ASN A 234 14.94 -16.46 -2.89
C ASN A 234 15.97 -15.41 -2.45
N GLY A 235 15.92 -14.20 -2.99
CA GLY A 235 16.85 -13.09 -2.67
C GLY A 235 16.53 -12.33 -1.36
N GLY A 236 15.84 -12.95 -0.42
CA GLY A 236 15.34 -12.33 0.80
C GLY A 236 13.81 -12.25 0.81
N PHE A 237 13.24 -11.17 1.34
CA PHE A 237 11.80 -10.96 1.37
C PHE A 237 11.34 -9.94 0.32
N HIS A 238 10.53 -10.38 -0.61
CA HIS A 238 9.93 -9.49 -1.62
C HIS A 238 8.54 -9.03 -1.16
N HIS A 239 8.49 -7.83 -0.59
CA HIS A 239 7.27 -7.28 0.01
C HIS A 239 6.42 -6.42 -0.96
N SER A 240 6.75 -6.35 -2.24
CA SER A 240 5.99 -5.56 -3.23
C SER A 240 4.60 -6.13 -3.50
N LYS A 241 3.66 -5.25 -3.80
CA LYS A 241 2.30 -5.57 -4.24
C LYS A 241 2.09 -4.94 -5.61
N ILE A 242 2.32 -5.76 -6.64
CA ILE A 242 2.35 -5.34 -8.04
C ILE A 242 1.47 -6.28 -8.86
N MET A 243 0.71 -5.71 -9.76
CA MET A 243 0.09 -6.44 -10.86
C MET A 243 0.40 -5.69 -12.16
N MET A 244 0.87 -6.41 -13.15
CA MET A 244 1.06 -5.89 -14.51
C MET A 244 0.24 -6.71 -15.48
N ILE A 245 -0.44 -6.04 -16.41
CA ILE A 245 -1.31 -6.66 -17.42
C ILE A 245 -0.95 -6.12 -18.80
N ASP A 246 -0.63 -7.03 -19.70
CA ASP A 246 -0.43 -6.76 -21.13
C ASP A 246 0.58 -5.64 -21.44
N GLU A 247 1.50 -5.34 -20.51
CA GLU A 247 2.48 -4.24 -20.60
C GLU A 247 1.86 -2.83 -20.73
N ARG A 248 0.55 -2.72 -20.45
CA ARG A 248 -0.22 -1.49 -20.60
C ARG A 248 -0.78 -0.98 -19.27
N PHE A 249 -1.03 -1.88 -18.33
CA PHE A 249 -1.61 -1.57 -17.03
C PHE A 249 -0.67 -2.08 -15.93
N CYS A 250 -0.45 -1.26 -14.92
CA CYS A 250 0.34 -1.62 -13.76
C CYS A 250 -0.30 -1.05 -12.49
N THR A 251 -0.38 -1.86 -11.44
CA THR A 251 -0.70 -1.39 -10.10
C THR A 251 0.54 -1.45 -9.22
N VAL A 252 0.74 -0.41 -8.41
CA VAL A 252 1.70 -0.39 -7.31
C VAL A 252 0.98 0.18 -6.09
N GLY A 253 1.01 -0.54 -4.98
CA GLY A 253 0.27 -0.09 -3.80
C GLY A 253 0.63 -0.85 -2.53
N SER A 254 -0.22 -0.70 -1.54
CA SER A 254 -0.06 -1.33 -0.23
C SER A 254 -0.96 -2.56 -0.01
N MET A 255 -1.85 -2.88 -0.97
CA MET A 255 -2.85 -3.93 -0.83
C MET A 255 -2.24 -5.33 -0.95
N ASN A 256 -2.38 -6.14 0.07
CA ASN A 256 -2.11 -7.57 -0.01
C ASN A 256 -3.28 -8.31 -0.68
N LEU A 257 -2.98 -9.30 -1.52
CA LEU A 257 -4.00 -10.18 -2.07
C LEU A 257 -4.38 -11.27 -1.06
N ASN A 258 -5.15 -10.86 -0.06
CA ASN A 258 -5.67 -11.74 0.98
C ASN A 258 -7.13 -11.43 1.31
N SER A 259 -7.74 -12.22 2.19
CA SER A 259 -9.15 -12.07 2.58
C SER A 259 -9.49 -10.77 3.31
N ARG A 260 -8.48 -10.05 3.83
CA ARG A 260 -8.65 -8.78 4.57
C ARG A 260 -8.69 -7.55 3.66
N SER A 261 -8.31 -7.69 2.40
CA SER A 261 -8.20 -6.60 1.41
C SER A 261 -9.45 -6.44 0.56
#